data_9746a635d2957bde467a5d739cf8bf75
#
_entry.id   9746a635d2957bde467a5d739cf8bf75
#
_cell.length_a   1.000
_cell.length_b   1.000
_cell.length_c   1.000
_cell.angle_alpha   90.00
_cell.angle_beta   90.00
_cell.angle_gamma   90.00
#
_symmetry.space_group_name_H-M   'P 1'
#
loop_
_entity.id
_entity.type
_entity.pdbx_description
1 polymer ?
#
loop_
_entity_poly.entity_id
_entity_poly.type
_entity_poly.pdbx_seq_one_letter_code
_entity_poly.pdbx_strand_id
1 'polypeptide(L)'
;MINIFKQDNNKHIFKDVFDKFKKDTWVNGNAVNTLEKNIKKFLKTKHSVSTCNSGSDALMLALLLDWKKDKDIYITTPISYLASSSIPKFLNLNLIYIDVESNNYLMSLDKLEIFLKNCPYKIKKRIRGVINVELFGKTCNLNKLRKISKQYKLSLIGDCAQSFGTLYRKKSTVSYYNYAITSFYPTKIFSCYGDGGAIFTKKNINKLALLKNNGHTKFNKSDCKVIGINSRLDSLQAHVLNKKLPKLRAILNKKKLV
;
A
#
# COMPACT_ATOMS: atom_id res chain seq x y z
N MET A 1 21.79 -5.81 -22.57
CA MET A 1 20.41 -5.41 -22.18
C MET A 1 20.28 -5.55 -20.67
N ILE A 2 20.05 -4.48 -19.93
CA ILE A 2 19.85 -4.53 -18.47
C ILE A 2 18.44 -5.07 -18.23
N ASN A 3 18.32 -6.25 -17.61
CA ASN A 3 17.03 -6.81 -17.28
C ASN A 3 16.48 -6.13 -16.02
N ILE A 4 15.61 -5.13 -16.20
CA ILE A 4 15.01 -4.34 -15.13
C ILE A 4 14.09 -5.18 -14.22
N PHE A 5 13.61 -6.32 -14.71
CA PHE A 5 12.64 -7.20 -14.04
C PHE A 5 13.23 -8.53 -13.54
N LYS A 6 14.52 -8.55 -13.20
CA LYS A 6 15.16 -9.77 -12.71
C LYS A 6 14.50 -10.23 -11.40
N GLN A 7 13.87 -11.40 -11.45
CA GLN A 7 13.34 -12.07 -10.25
C GLN A 7 14.48 -12.66 -9.41
N ASP A 8 14.34 -12.60 -8.08
CA ASP A 8 15.29 -13.21 -7.15
C ASP A 8 15.00 -14.72 -7.03
N ASN A 9 15.72 -15.54 -7.80
CA ASN A 9 15.59 -17.00 -7.84
C ASN A 9 16.55 -17.70 -6.86
N ASN A 10 16.67 -17.24 -5.63
CA ASN A 10 17.58 -17.83 -4.65
C ASN A 10 17.09 -19.23 -4.20
N LYS A 11 17.61 -20.29 -4.82
CA LYS A 11 17.26 -21.70 -4.56
C LYS A 11 17.42 -22.11 -3.09
N HIS A 12 18.36 -21.52 -2.35
CA HIS A 12 18.55 -21.82 -0.93
C HIS A 12 17.41 -21.35 -0.01
N ILE A 13 16.61 -20.38 -0.48
CA ILE A 13 15.43 -19.92 0.27
C ILE A 13 14.34 -20.99 0.22
N PHE A 14 14.19 -21.72 -0.88
CA PHE A 14 13.05 -22.64 -1.09
C PHE A 14 13.01 -23.77 -0.07
N LYS A 15 14.15 -24.44 0.19
CA LYS A 15 14.21 -25.57 1.14
C LYS A 15 13.81 -25.11 2.56
N ASP A 16 14.45 -24.05 3.07
CA ASP A 16 14.20 -23.53 4.42
C ASP A 16 12.75 -23.02 4.59
N VAL A 17 12.21 -22.37 3.57
CA VAL A 17 10.82 -21.89 3.54
C VAL A 17 9.84 -23.05 3.54
N PHE A 18 10.09 -24.07 2.72
CA PHE A 18 9.20 -25.22 2.59
C PHE A 18 9.14 -26.05 3.88
N ASP A 19 10.28 -26.26 4.54
CA ASP A 19 10.35 -26.99 5.80
C ASP A 19 9.59 -26.28 6.95
N LYS A 20 9.62 -24.95 6.96
CA LYS A 20 8.84 -24.13 7.91
C LYS A 20 7.36 -24.10 7.57
N PHE A 21 7.03 -23.99 6.28
CA PHE A 21 5.66 -23.92 5.79
C PHE A 21 4.88 -25.21 6.10
N LYS A 22 5.50 -26.40 5.99
CA LYS A 22 4.88 -27.68 6.36
C LYS A 22 4.35 -27.72 7.79
N LYS A 23 4.96 -26.93 8.68
CA LYS A 23 4.63 -26.87 10.11
C LYS A 23 3.71 -25.71 10.48
N ASP A 24 3.31 -24.88 9.50
CA ASP A 24 2.46 -23.71 9.72
C ASP A 24 1.06 -23.91 9.12
N THR A 25 0.10 -23.13 9.56
CA THR A 25 -1.21 -23.04 8.91
C THR A 25 -1.05 -22.34 7.56
N TRP A 26 -1.58 -22.90 6.49
CA TRP A 26 -1.37 -22.40 5.12
C TRP A 26 -1.93 -20.99 4.89
N VAL A 27 -3.02 -20.65 5.57
CA VAL A 27 -3.68 -19.35 5.52
C VAL A 27 -3.81 -18.79 6.93
N ASN A 28 -3.51 -17.50 7.11
CA ASN A 28 -3.52 -16.83 8.42
C ASN A 28 -2.61 -17.49 9.49
N GLY A 29 -1.52 -18.12 9.05
CA GLY A 29 -0.56 -18.79 9.92
C GLY A 29 0.33 -17.84 10.73
N ASN A 30 1.17 -18.43 11.59
CA ASN A 30 2.09 -17.68 12.45
C ASN A 30 3.12 -16.86 11.65
N ALA A 31 3.52 -17.33 10.46
CA ALA A 31 4.41 -16.59 9.57
C ALA A 31 3.84 -15.23 9.17
N VAL A 32 2.53 -15.14 8.94
CA VAL A 32 1.84 -13.89 8.57
C VAL A 32 1.91 -12.88 9.73
N ASN A 33 1.55 -13.31 10.95
CA ASN A 33 1.60 -12.47 12.14
C ASN A 33 3.04 -11.98 12.44
N THR A 34 4.01 -12.87 12.27
CA THR A 34 5.45 -12.57 12.43
C THR A 34 5.91 -11.55 11.41
N LEU A 35 5.51 -11.72 10.14
CA LEU A 35 5.84 -10.78 9.07
C LEU A 35 5.29 -9.38 9.34
N GLU A 36 4.03 -9.26 9.73
CA GLU A 36 3.39 -7.98 10.02
C GLU A 36 4.11 -7.23 11.16
N LYS A 37 4.48 -7.94 12.23
CA LYS A 37 5.29 -7.40 13.34
C LYS A 37 6.68 -6.96 12.86
N ASN A 38 7.35 -7.79 12.07
CA ASN A 38 8.69 -7.52 11.55
C ASN A 38 8.71 -6.34 10.58
N ILE A 39 7.73 -6.23 9.67
CA ILE A 39 7.57 -5.06 8.78
C ILE A 39 7.36 -3.79 9.61
N LYS A 40 6.49 -3.83 10.62
CA LYS A 40 6.25 -2.69 11.51
C LYS A 40 7.54 -2.23 12.19
N LYS A 41 8.34 -3.16 12.72
CA LYS A 41 9.65 -2.90 13.33
C LYS A 41 10.65 -2.33 12.32
N PHE A 42 10.76 -2.95 11.13
CA PHE A 42 11.66 -2.53 10.06
C PHE A 42 11.40 -1.09 9.62
N LEU A 43 10.13 -0.73 9.39
CA LEU A 43 9.70 0.60 8.98
C LEU A 43 9.66 1.62 10.12
N LYS A 44 9.85 1.18 11.37
CA LYS A 44 9.72 2.02 12.58
C LYS A 44 8.44 2.86 12.58
N THR A 45 7.32 2.25 12.14
CA THR A 45 6.03 2.93 12.02
C THR A 45 5.10 2.63 13.20
N LYS A 46 4.28 3.63 13.56
CA LYS A 46 3.18 3.44 14.53
C LYS A 46 1.91 2.89 13.88
N HIS A 47 1.87 2.77 12.54
CA HIS A 47 0.76 2.13 11.83
C HIS A 47 0.73 0.63 12.13
N SER A 48 -0.47 0.06 12.20
CA SER A 48 -0.65 -1.37 12.10
C SER A 48 -0.38 -1.81 10.66
N VAL A 49 0.16 -2.99 10.52
CA VAL A 49 0.42 -3.64 9.22
C VAL A 49 -0.59 -4.77 9.08
N SER A 50 -1.24 -4.85 7.95
CA SER A 50 -2.10 -5.98 7.60
C SER A 50 -1.79 -6.43 6.19
N THR A 51 -1.31 -7.65 6.04
CA THR A 51 -0.97 -8.23 4.75
C THR A 51 -2.21 -8.73 4.03
N CYS A 52 -2.16 -8.73 2.69
CA CYS A 52 -3.26 -9.15 1.82
C CYS A 52 -2.69 -9.78 0.55
N ASN A 53 -3.59 -10.22 -0.34
CA ASN A 53 -3.25 -10.99 -1.53
C ASN A 53 -2.43 -10.20 -2.57
N SER A 54 -2.63 -8.90 -2.71
CA SER A 54 -1.92 -8.09 -3.71
C SER A 54 -1.86 -6.60 -3.34
N GLY A 55 -1.02 -5.83 -4.03
CA GLY A 55 -1.02 -4.37 -3.92
C GLY A 55 -2.33 -3.73 -4.40
N SER A 56 -2.98 -4.32 -5.41
CA SER A 56 -4.30 -3.89 -5.91
C SER A 56 -5.38 -4.08 -4.85
N ASP A 57 -5.41 -5.25 -4.20
CA ASP A 57 -6.32 -5.51 -3.08
C ASP A 57 -6.04 -4.60 -1.89
N ALA A 58 -4.77 -4.31 -1.61
CA ALA A 58 -4.40 -3.35 -0.57
C ALA A 58 -5.00 -1.97 -0.84
N LEU A 59 -4.97 -1.50 -2.09
CA LEU A 59 -5.58 -0.23 -2.48
C LEU A 59 -7.11 -0.29 -2.40
N MET A 60 -7.73 -1.38 -2.87
CA MET A 60 -9.18 -1.61 -2.77
C MET A 60 -9.63 -1.55 -1.30
N LEU A 61 -8.99 -2.30 -0.44
CA LEU A 61 -9.30 -2.33 0.99
C LEU A 61 -9.09 -0.96 1.65
N ALA A 62 -8.04 -0.21 1.29
CA ALA A 62 -7.82 1.15 1.78
C ALA A 62 -8.94 2.10 1.38
N LEU A 63 -9.43 2.02 0.13
CA LEU A 63 -10.55 2.82 -0.38
C LEU A 63 -11.87 2.44 0.31
N LEU A 64 -12.15 1.14 0.50
CA LEU A 64 -13.34 0.67 1.24
C LEU A 64 -13.35 1.13 2.70
N LEU A 65 -12.17 1.20 3.35
CA LEU A 65 -12.04 1.73 4.71
C LEU A 65 -12.19 3.25 4.76
N ASP A 66 -11.74 3.94 3.72
CA ASP A 66 -11.77 5.40 3.63
C ASP A 66 -13.10 5.94 3.09
N TRP A 67 -13.94 5.07 2.52
CA TRP A 67 -15.20 5.44 1.88
C TRP A 67 -16.11 6.28 2.79
N LYS A 68 -16.75 7.27 2.19
CA LYS A 68 -17.82 8.08 2.81
C LYS A 68 -18.95 8.32 1.82
N LYS A 69 -20.17 8.22 2.30
CA LYS A 69 -21.34 8.66 1.54
C LYS A 69 -21.12 10.12 1.07
N ASP A 70 -21.52 10.44 -0.13
CA ASP A 70 -21.44 11.79 -0.75
C ASP A 70 -20.02 12.30 -1.04
N LYS A 71 -18.99 11.44 -0.91
CA LYS A 71 -17.58 11.77 -1.21
C LYS A 71 -16.94 10.68 -2.07
N ASP A 72 -17.21 10.74 -3.34
CA ASP A 72 -16.88 9.72 -4.32
C ASP A 72 -15.71 10.09 -5.26
N ILE A 73 -15.09 11.25 -5.06
CA ILE A 73 -13.99 11.73 -5.91
C ILE A 73 -12.66 11.56 -5.19
N TYR A 74 -11.70 10.91 -5.84
CA TYR A 74 -10.30 10.91 -5.44
C TYR A 74 -9.44 11.62 -6.47
N ILE A 75 -8.38 12.25 -6.00
CA ILE A 75 -7.37 12.90 -6.83
C ILE A 75 -6.16 11.97 -6.91
N THR A 76 -5.62 11.77 -8.11
CA THR A 76 -4.39 10.99 -8.32
C THR A 76 -3.54 11.59 -9.45
N THR A 77 -2.53 10.89 -9.93
CA THR A 77 -1.65 11.30 -11.03
C THR A 77 -1.84 10.37 -12.23
N PRO A 78 -1.71 10.88 -13.48
CA PRO A 78 -1.83 10.04 -14.68
C PRO A 78 -0.66 9.08 -14.88
N ILE A 79 0.50 9.38 -14.30
CA ILE A 79 1.71 8.55 -14.42
C ILE A 79 1.82 7.64 -13.19
N SER A 80 1.38 6.39 -13.34
CA SER A 80 1.44 5.36 -12.31
C SER A 80 1.23 3.97 -12.91
N TYR A 81 1.33 2.93 -12.08
CA TYR A 81 0.81 1.62 -12.44
C TYR A 81 -0.72 1.68 -12.52
N LEU A 82 -1.31 0.93 -13.46
CA LEU A 82 -2.75 0.99 -13.77
C LEU A 82 -3.65 0.86 -12.53
N ALA A 83 -3.26 0.07 -11.52
CA ALA A 83 -4.08 -0.17 -10.33
C ALA A 83 -4.48 1.12 -9.59
N SER A 84 -3.62 2.15 -9.57
CA SER A 84 -3.93 3.43 -8.90
C SER A 84 -5.13 4.15 -9.54
N SER A 85 -5.50 3.77 -10.77
CA SER A 85 -6.67 4.29 -11.50
C SER A 85 -7.79 3.26 -11.64
N SER A 86 -7.47 2.01 -11.97
CA SER A 86 -8.48 0.97 -12.24
C SER A 86 -9.23 0.54 -10.98
N ILE A 87 -8.57 0.45 -9.83
CA ILE A 87 -9.23 0.03 -8.59
C ILE A 87 -10.27 1.06 -8.10
N PRO A 88 -9.99 2.39 -8.05
CA PRO A 88 -11.03 3.36 -7.78
C PRO A 88 -12.20 3.27 -8.76
N LYS A 89 -11.92 3.09 -10.06
CA LYS A 89 -12.98 2.95 -11.08
C LYS A 89 -13.80 1.67 -10.89
N PHE A 90 -13.16 0.56 -10.55
CA PHE A 90 -13.84 -0.69 -10.22
C PHE A 90 -14.82 -0.52 -9.02
N LEU A 91 -14.49 0.36 -8.09
CA LEU A 91 -15.35 0.72 -6.96
C LEU A 91 -16.35 1.84 -7.27
N ASN A 92 -16.58 2.17 -8.55
CA ASN A 92 -17.45 3.27 -9.00
C ASN A 92 -17.07 4.65 -8.42
N LEU A 93 -15.79 4.85 -8.08
CA LEU A 93 -15.27 6.13 -7.63
C LEU A 93 -14.82 6.97 -8.84
N ASN A 94 -15.00 8.28 -8.72
CA ASN A 94 -14.54 9.23 -9.71
C ASN A 94 -13.09 9.64 -9.45
N LEU A 95 -12.34 9.88 -10.54
CA LEU A 95 -10.95 10.32 -10.48
C LEU A 95 -10.78 11.69 -11.13
N ILE A 96 -9.98 12.51 -10.47
CA ILE A 96 -9.39 13.73 -11.03
C ILE A 96 -7.89 13.53 -11.08
N TYR A 97 -7.29 13.78 -12.23
CA TYR A 97 -5.86 13.64 -12.41
C TYR A 97 -5.18 14.99 -12.29
N ILE A 98 -4.19 15.07 -11.41
CA ILE A 98 -3.25 16.19 -11.32
C ILE A 98 -1.96 15.75 -11.97
N ASP A 99 -1.47 16.57 -12.87
CA ASP A 99 -0.26 16.32 -13.60
C ASP A 99 0.98 16.23 -12.68
N VAL A 100 2.03 15.67 -13.21
CA VAL A 100 3.28 15.42 -12.49
C VAL A 100 4.31 16.52 -12.75
N GLU A 101 5.33 16.56 -11.90
CA GLU A 101 6.54 17.36 -12.14
C GLU A 101 7.38 16.69 -13.24
N SER A 102 7.88 17.47 -14.20
CA SER A 102 8.62 16.97 -15.37
C SER A 102 9.96 16.30 -15.01
N ASN A 103 10.55 16.68 -13.88
CA ASN A 103 11.88 16.22 -13.46
C ASN A 103 11.87 14.94 -12.62
N ASN A 104 10.70 14.51 -12.10
CA ASN A 104 10.65 13.37 -11.16
C ASN A 104 9.41 12.51 -11.29
N TYR A 105 8.43 12.91 -12.13
CA TYR A 105 7.16 12.20 -12.37
C TYR A 105 6.26 12.00 -11.13
N LEU A 106 6.49 12.75 -10.07
CA LEU A 106 5.64 12.76 -8.89
C LEU A 106 4.54 13.83 -9.04
N MET A 107 3.41 13.64 -8.35
CA MET A 107 2.31 14.61 -8.37
C MET A 107 2.81 16.04 -8.10
N SER A 108 2.47 16.98 -8.98
CA SER A 108 2.73 18.40 -8.76
C SER A 108 1.83 18.95 -7.67
N LEU A 109 2.41 19.28 -6.52
CA LEU A 109 1.66 19.82 -5.39
C LEU A 109 1.21 21.26 -5.64
N ASP A 110 1.88 22.00 -6.50
CA ASP A 110 1.48 23.35 -6.90
C ASP A 110 0.22 23.28 -7.78
N LYS A 111 0.21 22.39 -8.78
CA LYS A 111 -1.00 22.14 -9.60
C LYS A 111 -2.15 21.63 -8.76
N LEU A 112 -1.90 20.74 -7.78
CA LEU A 112 -2.91 20.28 -6.85
C LEU A 112 -3.53 21.43 -6.03
N GLU A 113 -2.71 22.34 -5.52
CA GLU A 113 -3.15 23.47 -4.70
C GLU A 113 -3.94 24.47 -5.54
N ILE A 114 -3.47 24.80 -6.76
CA ILE A 114 -4.19 25.65 -7.72
C ILE A 114 -5.55 25.04 -8.06
N PHE A 115 -5.60 23.73 -8.38
CA PHE A 115 -6.86 23.03 -8.66
C PHE A 115 -7.84 23.14 -7.48
N LEU A 116 -7.40 22.80 -6.27
CA LEU A 116 -8.26 22.82 -5.07
C LEU A 116 -8.74 24.22 -4.73
N LYS A 117 -7.94 25.27 -5.00
CA LYS A 117 -8.34 26.68 -4.81
C LYS A 117 -9.47 27.04 -5.76
N ASN A 118 -9.34 26.70 -7.04
CA ASN A 118 -10.26 27.12 -8.12
C ASN A 118 -11.40 26.14 -8.40
N CYS A 119 -11.38 24.96 -7.80
CA CYS A 119 -12.38 23.92 -8.05
C CYS A 119 -13.78 24.39 -7.63
N PRO A 120 -14.81 24.21 -8.49
CA PRO A 120 -16.19 24.54 -8.17
C PRO A 120 -16.67 23.85 -6.89
N TYR A 121 -17.44 24.56 -6.07
CA TYR A 121 -17.91 24.06 -4.77
C TYR A 121 -18.61 22.70 -4.88
N LYS A 122 -19.47 22.51 -5.91
CA LYS A 122 -20.19 21.24 -6.16
C LYS A 122 -19.26 20.04 -6.34
N ILE A 123 -18.08 20.23 -6.93
CA ILE A 123 -17.05 19.19 -7.09
C ILE A 123 -16.24 19.07 -5.82
N LYS A 124 -15.77 20.21 -5.26
CA LYS A 124 -14.92 20.25 -4.06
C LYS A 124 -15.53 19.50 -2.88
N LYS A 125 -16.83 19.64 -2.64
CA LYS A 125 -17.52 18.94 -1.54
C LYS A 125 -17.53 17.42 -1.69
N ARG A 126 -17.46 16.90 -2.93
CA ARG A 126 -17.42 15.46 -3.24
C ARG A 126 -16.02 14.87 -3.16
N ILE A 127 -14.96 15.70 -3.14
CA ILE A 127 -13.59 15.17 -3.06
C ILE A 127 -13.38 14.52 -1.69
N ARG A 128 -13.02 13.24 -1.69
CA ARG A 128 -12.72 12.46 -0.51
C ARG A 128 -11.26 12.56 -0.11
N GLY A 129 -10.35 12.43 -1.07
CA GLY A 129 -8.94 12.36 -0.76
C GLY A 129 -8.02 12.36 -1.96
N VAL A 130 -6.75 12.15 -1.65
CA VAL A 130 -5.66 12.06 -2.61
C VAL A 130 -5.01 10.68 -2.50
N ILE A 131 -4.87 10.00 -3.64
CA ILE A 131 -4.04 8.81 -3.81
C ILE A 131 -2.69 9.32 -4.33
N ASN A 132 -1.70 9.42 -3.44
CA ASN A 132 -0.37 9.88 -3.80
C ASN A 132 0.51 8.68 -4.15
N VAL A 133 1.00 8.63 -5.39
CA VAL A 133 1.85 7.55 -5.88
C VAL A 133 3.32 7.91 -5.65
N GLU A 134 4.03 7.04 -4.93
CA GLU A 134 5.47 7.14 -4.71
C GLU A 134 6.21 6.34 -5.78
N LEU A 135 6.49 6.99 -6.91
CA LEU A 135 7.08 6.34 -8.07
C LEU A 135 8.61 6.21 -7.93
N PHE A 136 9.17 5.08 -8.40
CA PHE A 136 10.62 4.83 -8.45
C PHE A 136 11.36 4.99 -7.11
N GLY A 137 10.69 4.70 -6.00
CA GLY A 137 11.28 4.86 -4.67
C GLY A 137 11.35 6.31 -4.17
N LYS A 138 10.78 7.26 -4.91
CA LYS A 138 10.74 8.69 -4.55
C LYS A 138 9.38 9.09 -3.99
N THR A 139 9.32 10.20 -3.26
CA THR A 139 8.08 10.80 -2.77
C THR A 139 8.10 12.30 -2.98
N CYS A 140 6.92 12.90 -3.15
CA CYS A 140 6.76 14.35 -3.19
C CYS A 140 7.05 14.97 -1.80
N ASN A 141 6.94 16.29 -1.67
CA ASN A 141 7.03 16.96 -0.39
C ASN A 141 5.84 16.59 0.52
N LEU A 142 6.01 15.53 1.33
CA LEU A 142 4.94 15.02 2.19
C LEU A 142 4.46 16.02 3.24
N ASN A 143 5.29 16.96 3.67
CA ASN A 143 4.85 18.02 4.58
C ASN A 143 3.89 19.00 3.89
N LYS A 144 4.21 19.40 2.64
CA LYS A 144 3.31 20.25 1.82
C LYS A 144 2.01 19.51 1.52
N LEU A 145 2.08 18.24 1.09
CA LEU A 145 0.90 17.41 0.84
C LEU A 145 -0.01 17.30 2.08
N ARG A 146 0.56 17.10 3.27
CA ARG A 146 -0.19 17.06 4.52
C ARG A 146 -0.80 18.42 4.90
N LYS A 147 -0.12 19.54 4.62
CA LYS A 147 -0.67 20.88 4.81
C LYS A 147 -1.91 21.08 3.94
N ILE A 148 -1.80 20.77 2.65
CA ILE A 148 -2.93 20.81 1.70
C ILE A 148 -4.08 19.91 2.18
N SER A 149 -3.77 18.66 2.55
CA SER A 149 -4.77 17.71 3.05
C SER A 149 -5.54 18.23 4.27
N LYS A 150 -4.87 18.85 5.22
CA LYS A 150 -5.50 19.45 6.39
C LYS A 150 -6.39 20.63 6.01
N GLN A 151 -5.90 21.54 5.18
CA GLN A 151 -6.60 22.74 4.72
C GLN A 151 -7.92 22.39 4.03
N TYR A 152 -7.91 21.37 3.17
CA TYR A 152 -9.07 20.95 2.38
C TYR A 152 -9.81 19.73 2.96
N LYS A 153 -9.44 19.28 4.16
CA LYS A 153 -10.06 18.13 4.87
C LYS A 153 -10.07 16.85 4.02
N LEU A 154 -8.97 16.59 3.30
CA LEU A 154 -8.79 15.43 2.43
C LEU A 154 -8.16 14.26 3.18
N SER A 155 -8.55 13.04 2.84
CA SER A 155 -7.83 11.84 3.24
C SER A 155 -6.60 11.64 2.36
N LEU A 156 -5.54 11.07 2.92
CA LEU A 156 -4.33 10.72 2.17
C LEU A 156 -4.16 9.21 2.12
N ILE A 157 -4.14 8.66 0.92
CA ILE A 157 -3.76 7.28 0.64
C ILE A 157 -2.41 7.32 -0.07
N GLY A 158 -1.40 6.64 0.50
CA GLY A 158 -0.08 6.51 -0.11
C GLY A 158 0.02 5.21 -0.89
N ASP A 159 0.18 5.28 -2.20
CA ASP A 159 0.57 4.13 -3.00
C ASP A 159 2.10 3.99 -2.96
N CYS A 160 2.57 3.19 -2.00
CA CYS A 160 3.99 2.92 -1.77
C CYS A 160 4.44 1.59 -2.41
N ALA A 161 3.74 1.12 -3.46
CA ALA A 161 4.06 -0.16 -4.13
C ALA A 161 5.45 -0.17 -4.78
N GLN A 162 6.04 1.00 -5.05
CA GLN A 162 7.40 1.14 -5.59
C GLN A 162 8.39 1.78 -4.62
N SER A 163 7.98 2.06 -3.36
CA SER A 163 8.78 2.83 -2.41
C SER A 163 8.92 2.17 -1.05
N PHE A 164 8.73 0.83 -0.95
CA PHE A 164 8.85 0.15 0.33
C PHE A 164 10.22 0.41 0.98
N GLY A 165 10.19 0.94 2.20
CA GLY A 165 11.41 1.27 2.96
C GLY A 165 11.95 2.69 2.70
N THR A 166 11.34 3.48 1.81
CA THR A 166 11.69 4.88 1.58
C THR A 166 11.48 5.73 2.83
N LEU A 167 12.42 6.63 3.06
CA LEU A 167 12.38 7.57 4.18
C LEU A 167 12.21 8.99 3.66
N TYR A 168 11.31 9.74 4.28
CA TYR A 168 11.20 11.18 4.14
C TYR A 168 11.55 11.83 5.49
N ARG A 169 12.59 12.69 5.50
CA ARG A 169 13.12 13.30 6.74
C ARG A 169 13.35 12.28 7.87
N LYS A 170 14.09 11.20 7.55
CA LYS A 170 14.43 10.09 8.46
C LYS A 170 13.25 9.25 8.98
N LYS A 171 12.03 9.49 8.49
CA LYS A 171 10.82 8.77 8.88
C LYS A 171 10.23 8.02 7.70
N SER A 172 9.75 6.80 7.91
CA SER A 172 9.11 6.00 6.85
C SER A 172 7.92 6.74 6.24
N THR A 173 7.86 6.78 4.89
CA THR A 173 6.82 7.49 4.15
C THR A 173 5.43 7.00 4.47
N VAL A 174 5.23 5.70 4.73
CA VAL A 174 3.93 5.12 5.12
C VAL A 174 3.31 5.83 6.33
N SER A 175 4.12 6.44 7.20
CA SER A 175 3.66 7.13 8.40
C SER A 175 3.03 8.49 8.15
N TYR A 176 3.08 8.99 6.92
CA TYR A 176 2.53 10.31 6.55
C TYR A 176 1.08 10.24 6.07
N TYR A 177 0.56 9.05 5.78
CA TYR A 177 -0.74 8.81 5.20
C TYR A 177 -1.77 8.35 6.23
N ASN A 178 -3.05 8.49 5.92
CA ASN A 178 -4.13 7.86 6.68
C ASN A 178 -4.13 6.34 6.45
N TYR A 179 -3.94 5.96 5.19
CA TYR A 179 -3.73 4.61 4.71
C TYR A 179 -2.54 4.62 3.75
N ALA A 180 -1.60 3.72 3.91
CA ALA A 180 -0.58 3.47 2.90
C ALA A 180 -0.68 2.02 2.45
N ILE A 181 -0.34 1.76 1.20
CA ILE A 181 -0.32 0.40 0.65
C ILE A 181 1.05 0.07 0.06
N THR A 182 1.34 -1.21 -0.02
CA THR A 182 2.50 -1.70 -0.77
C THR A 182 2.18 -3.00 -1.48
N SER A 183 3.02 -3.36 -2.45
CA SER A 183 2.98 -4.61 -3.20
C SER A 183 4.24 -5.43 -2.91
N PHE A 184 4.06 -6.74 -2.82
CA PHE A 184 5.15 -7.72 -2.72
C PHE A 184 5.30 -8.55 -4.01
N TYR A 185 4.73 -8.08 -5.13
CA TYR A 185 4.88 -8.71 -6.45
C TYR A 185 6.35 -8.95 -6.77
N PRO A 186 6.73 -10.03 -7.52
CA PRO A 186 8.13 -10.45 -7.71
C PRO A 186 9.11 -9.40 -8.23
N THR A 187 8.65 -8.37 -8.94
CA THR A 187 9.51 -7.27 -9.44
C THR A 187 9.74 -6.16 -8.41
N LYS A 188 9.05 -6.19 -7.27
CA LYS A 188 9.19 -5.17 -6.24
C LYS A 188 10.47 -5.37 -5.42
N ILE A 189 10.97 -4.28 -4.81
CA ILE A 189 12.22 -4.30 -4.03
C ILE A 189 12.15 -5.23 -2.82
N PHE A 190 10.96 -5.37 -2.23
CA PHE A 190 10.65 -6.35 -1.20
C PHE A 190 9.54 -7.24 -1.74
N SER A 191 9.91 -8.40 -2.24
CA SER A 191 9.05 -9.26 -3.06
C SER A 191 8.94 -10.68 -2.52
N CYS A 192 7.76 -11.27 -2.66
CA CYS A 192 7.52 -12.69 -2.46
C CYS A 192 7.70 -13.47 -3.77
N TYR A 193 7.33 -14.76 -3.80
CA TYR A 193 7.38 -15.65 -4.96
C TYR A 193 5.96 -15.92 -5.50
N GLY A 194 5.22 -14.87 -5.71
CA GLY A 194 3.85 -14.82 -6.17
C GLY A 194 3.25 -13.47 -5.85
N ASP A 195 1.94 -13.42 -5.66
CA ASP A 195 1.26 -12.19 -5.28
C ASP A 195 1.35 -11.93 -3.77
N GLY A 196 1.28 -10.66 -3.42
CA GLY A 196 1.26 -10.19 -2.05
C GLY A 196 1.18 -8.67 -1.96
N GLY A 197 0.66 -8.19 -0.84
CA GLY A 197 0.59 -6.78 -0.53
C GLY A 197 0.38 -6.54 0.96
N ALA A 198 0.38 -5.26 1.35
CA ALA A 198 0.06 -4.87 2.71
C ALA A 198 -0.55 -3.47 2.78
N ILE A 199 -1.37 -3.26 3.81
CA ILE A 199 -1.96 -1.98 4.19
C ILE A 199 -1.34 -1.53 5.51
N PHE A 200 -1.07 -0.24 5.60
CA PHE A 200 -0.56 0.43 6.79
C PHE A 200 -1.59 1.46 7.25
N THR A 201 -2.11 1.34 8.45
CA THR A 201 -3.10 2.28 9.00
C THR A 201 -3.11 2.28 10.52
N LYS A 202 -3.64 3.35 11.11
CA LYS A 202 -3.98 3.43 12.54
C LYS A 202 -5.48 3.32 12.78
N LYS A 203 -6.28 3.31 11.70
CA LYS A 203 -7.73 3.42 11.77
C LYS A 203 -8.39 2.14 11.28
N ASN A 204 -9.55 1.84 11.82
CA ASN A 204 -10.45 0.80 11.30
C ASN A 204 -9.82 -0.61 11.18
N ILE A 205 -8.87 -0.96 12.07
CA ILE A 205 -8.13 -2.23 12.00
C ILE A 205 -9.07 -3.44 12.09
N ASN A 206 -10.07 -3.39 12.98
CA ASN A 206 -11.04 -4.47 13.10
C ASN A 206 -11.89 -4.63 11.82
N LYS A 207 -12.33 -3.50 11.23
CA LYS A 207 -13.06 -3.51 9.96
C LYS A 207 -12.18 -4.05 8.82
N LEU A 208 -10.88 -3.70 8.79
CA LEU A 208 -9.94 -4.24 7.81
C LEU A 208 -9.81 -5.76 7.91
N ALA A 209 -9.72 -6.29 9.13
CA ALA A 209 -9.64 -7.73 9.36
C ALA A 209 -10.88 -8.46 8.83
N LEU A 210 -12.07 -7.88 8.97
CA LEU A 210 -13.32 -8.42 8.41
C LEU A 210 -13.33 -8.32 6.88
N LEU A 211 -13.05 -7.14 6.33
CA LEU A 211 -13.11 -6.89 4.88
C LEU A 211 -12.22 -7.85 4.08
N LYS A 212 -11.00 -8.11 4.54
CA LYS A 212 -10.06 -9.02 3.86
C LYS A 212 -10.37 -10.51 4.06
N ASN A 213 -11.35 -10.84 4.91
CA ASN A 213 -11.73 -12.21 5.26
C ASN A 213 -13.22 -12.48 4.98
N ASN A 214 -13.71 -12.09 3.81
CA ASN A 214 -15.09 -12.28 3.37
C ASN A 214 -16.15 -11.67 4.32
N GLY A 215 -15.78 -10.70 5.14
CA GLY A 215 -16.69 -10.01 6.06
C GLY A 215 -16.94 -10.73 7.39
N HIS A 216 -16.34 -11.89 7.61
CA HIS A 216 -16.53 -12.66 8.86
C HIS A 216 -15.29 -12.66 9.76
N THR A 217 -15.49 -12.99 11.03
CA THR A 217 -14.38 -13.10 11.99
C THR A 217 -13.57 -14.38 11.75
N LYS A 218 -12.38 -14.46 12.35
CA LYS A 218 -11.54 -15.67 12.30
C LYS A 218 -12.23 -16.90 12.92
N PHE A 219 -13.10 -16.68 13.90
CA PHE A 219 -13.70 -17.75 14.72
C PHE A 219 -15.12 -18.15 14.28
N ASN A 220 -15.83 -17.28 13.59
CA ASN A 220 -17.19 -17.56 13.13
C ASN A 220 -17.34 -17.20 11.64
N LYS A 221 -17.38 -18.24 10.80
CA LYS A 221 -17.53 -18.10 9.35
C LYS A 221 -18.98 -17.92 8.90
N SER A 222 -19.93 -18.25 9.76
CA SER A 222 -21.37 -18.15 9.45
C SER A 222 -21.93 -16.76 9.70
N ASP A 223 -21.20 -15.89 10.42
CA ASP A 223 -21.65 -14.55 10.79
C ASP A 223 -20.88 -13.49 9.98
N CYS A 224 -21.47 -13.09 8.85
CA CYS A 224 -20.93 -12.03 7.99
C CYS A 224 -21.34 -10.66 8.53
N LYS A 225 -20.39 -9.91 9.08
CA LYS A 225 -20.61 -8.57 9.65
C LYS A 225 -20.58 -7.44 8.61
N VAL A 226 -19.86 -7.64 7.51
CA VAL A 226 -19.71 -6.67 6.41
C VAL A 226 -19.51 -7.41 5.10
N ILE A 227 -19.85 -6.80 3.98
CA ILE A 227 -19.45 -7.34 2.66
C ILE A 227 -17.94 -7.17 2.53
N GLY A 228 -17.25 -8.28 2.35
CA GLY A 228 -15.80 -8.34 2.25
C GLY A 228 -15.32 -9.17 1.06
N ILE A 229 -14.02 -9.31 0.93
CA ILE A 229 -13.36 -10.09 -0.12
C ILE A 229 -12.41 -11.13 0.50
N ASN A 230 -12.06 -12.13 -0.27
CA ASN A 230 -10.98 -13.04 0.10
C ASN A 230 -9.63 -12.42 -0.30
N SER A 231 -8.99 -11.72 0.63
CA SER A 231 -7.71 -11.08 0.39
C SER A 231 -6.76 -11.29 1.57
N ARG A 232 -6.08 -12.42 1.57
CA ARG A 232 -5.13 -12.84 2.61
C ARG A 232 -3.80 -13.21 1.98
N LEU A 233 -2.71 -12.88 2.65
CA LEU A 233 -1.38 -13.36 2.24
C LEU A 233 -1.22 -14.81 2.68
N ASP A 234 -0.81 -15.70 1.78
CA ASP A 234 -0.50 -17.09 2.10
C ASP A 234 0.72 -17.17 3.03
N SER A 235 0.70 -18.14 3.95
CA SER A 235 1.81 -18.38 4.88
C SER A 235 3.11 -18.72 4.14
N LEU A 236 3.03 -19.37 2.98
CA LEU A 236 4.20 -19.63 2.12
C LEU A 236 4.91 -18.31 1.75
N GLN A 237 4.14 -17.34 1.24
CA GLN A 237 4.68 -16.04 0.84
C GLN A 237 5.20 -15.25 2.07
N ALA A 238 4.53 -15.40 3.21
CA ALA A 238 4.97 -14.78 4.45
C ALA A 238 6.31 -15.35 4.94
N HIS A 239 6.55 -16.65 4.81
CA HIS A 239 7.86 -17.26 5.10
C HIS A 239 8.96 -16.72 4.18
N VAL A 240 8.70 -16.60 2.87
CA VAL A 240 9.63 -15.99 1.90
C VAL A 240 10.01 -14.57 2.33
N LEU A 241 9.02 -13.74 2.62
CA LEU A 241 9.23 -12.35 3.01
C LEU A 241 9.98 -12.24 4.35
N ASN A 242 9.65 -13.06 5.35
CA ASN A 242 10.37 -13.10 6.62
C ASN A 242 11.86 -13.45 6.43
N LYS A 243 12.17 -14.34 5.49
CA LYS A 243 13.56 -14.71 5.16
C LYS A 243 14.33 -13.59 4.44
N LYS A 244 13.64 -12.80 3.60
CA LYS A 244 14.24 -11.69 2.83
C LYS A 244 14.39 -10.40 3.63
N LEU A 245 13.49 -10.13 4.58
CA LEU A 245 13.42 -8.86 5.31
C LEU A 245 14.74 -8.45 6.02
N PRO A 246 15.50 -9.35 6.67
CA PRO A 246 16.77 -8.98 7.32
C PRO A 246 17.79 -8.39 6.36
N LYS A 247 17.82 -8.86 5.09
CA LYS A 247 18.78 -8.42 4.07
C LYS A 247 18.32 -7.14 3.34
N LEU A 248 17.07 -6.74 3.52
CA LEU A 248 16.47 -5.66 2.74
C LEU A 248 17.16 -4.31 2.95
N ARG A 249 17.63 -4.00 4.17
CA ARG A 249 18.33 -2.73 4.44
C ARG A 249 19.59 -2.58 3.58
N ALA A 250 20.37 -3.63 3.45
CA ALA A 250 21.56 -3.62 2.61
C ALA A 250 21.20 -3.43 1.12
N ILE A 251 20.12 -4.07 0.65
CA ILE A 251 19.64 -3.92 -0.74
C ILE A 251 19.19 -2.47 -1.00
N LEU A 252 18.43 -1.87 -0.08
CA LEU A 252 17.99 -0.47 -0.18
C LEU A 252 19.16 0.51 -0.21
N ASN A 253 20.21 0.27 0.58
CA ASN A 253 21.38 1.13 0.59
C ASN A 253 22.16 1.04 -0.73
N LYS A 254 22.32 -0.16 -1.30
CA LYS A 254 22.97 -0.34 -2.62
C LYS A 254 22.22 0.41 -3.74
N LYS A 255 20.89 0.41 -3.73
CA LYS A 255 20.08 1.11 -4.76
C LYS A 255 20.07 2.63 -4.62
N LYS A 256 20.52 3.20 -3.52
CA LYS A 256 20.70 4.65 -3.38
C LYS A 256 21.98 5.17 -4.02
N LEU A 257 22.89 4.27 -4.40
CA LEU A 257 24.18 4.59 -5.02
C LEU A 257 24.11 4.58 -6.55
N VAL A 258 22.97 4.26 -7.12
CA VAL A 258 22.61 4.28 -8.53
C VAL A 258 21.52 5.34 -8.77
#